data_69dc4f3c5043f80366986a039f81d603
#
_entry.id   69dc4f3c5043f80366986a039f81d603
#
_cell.length_a   1.000
_cell.length_b   1.000
_cell.length_c   1.000
_cell.angle_alpha   90.00
_cell.angle_beta   90.00
_cell.angle_gamma   90.00
#
_symmetry.space_group_name_H-M   'P 1'
#
loop_
_entity.id
_entity.type
_entity.pdbx_description
1 polymer ?
#
loop_
_entity_poly.entity_id
_entity_poly.type
_entity_poly.pdbx_seq_one_letter_code
_entity_poly.pdbx_strand_id
1 'polypeptide(L)'
;ASSAASDVYKRQEMAVLAGAQRVECCLFGNGERTGNVDAVTLAMNLYSHGVDPKLDFSDMPDICATYERVTRMHIYERTPYAGQLVFAAFSGSHQDAIAKGMAYRKERGEHRWTCPYIPIDPHDIGRTYDADVIRINSQSGKGGIGFVLEQNFGYNLPPKMREALGYKVKSVSDHSHNCLLYTSDAADEARSVD
;
A
#
# COMPACT_ATOMS: atom_id res chain seq x y z
N ALA A 1 11.30 24.27 15.06
CA ALA A 1 9.90 24.65 15.10
C ALA A 1 9.02 23.44 14.82
N SER A 2 8.33 22.95 15.84
CA SER A 2 7.30 21.95 15.64
C SER A 2 6.13 22.61 14.93
N SER A 3 5.81 22.20 13.76
CA SER A 3 4.66 22.73 13.03
C SER A 3 3.68 21.64 12.68
N ALA A 4 2.42 22.07 12.63
CA ALA A 4 1.26 21.25 12.41
C ALA A 4 1.41 20.25 11.22
N ALA A 5 0.82 19.08 11.38
CA ALA A 5 1.05 17.87 10.59
C ALA A 5 0.97 18.00 9.06
N SER A 6 0.21 18.93 8.49
CA SER A 6 0.04 19.03 7.04
C SER A 6 1.22 19.62 6.28
N ASP A 7 2.10 20.38 6.95
CA ASP A 7 3.22 21.08 6.32
C ASP A 7 4.59 20.45 6.63
N VAL A 8 4.60 19.44 7.47
CA VAL A 8 5.83 18.91 8.07
C VAL A 8 6.76 18.33 7.00
N TYR A 9 6.27 17.58 6.06
CA TYR A 9 7.11 16.95 5.02
C TYR A 9 7.71 17.97 4.07
N LYS A 10 6.89 18.87 3.55
CA LYS A 10 7.32 19.89 2.59
C LYS A 10 8.36 20.84 3.19
N ARG A 11 8.19 21.23 4.44
CA ARG A 11 9.14 22.16 5.10
C ARG A 11 10.51 21.54 5.29
N GLN A 12 10.59 20.26 5.65
CA GLN A 12 11.88 19.61 5.91
C GLN A 12 12.64 19.36 4.61
N GLU A 13 11.97 18.91 3.57
CA GLU A 13 12.56 18.79 2.24
C GLU A 13 13.04 20.15 1.72
N MET A 14 12.22 21.18 1.85
CA MET A 14 12.59 22.53 1.45
C MET A 14 13.75 23.07 2.30
N ALA A 15 13.83 22.74 3.59
CA ALA A 15 14.94 23.11 4.45
C ALA A 15 16.25 22.44 4.00
N VAL A 16 16.20 21.15 3.63
CA VAL A 16 17.35 20.42 3.07
C VAL A 16 17.79 21.05 1.74
N LEU A 17 16.84 21.35 0.86
CA LEU A 17 17.13 22.04 -0.41
C LEU A 17 17.71 23.45 -0.19
N ALA A 18 17.32 24.12 0.89
CA ALA A 18 17.88 25.42 1.29
C ALA A 18 19.22 25.30 2.03
N GLY A 19 19.79 24.10 2.17
CA GLY A 19 21.12 23.87 2.76
C GLY A 19 21.13 23.42 4.22
N ALA A 20 20.00 23.00 4.77
CA ALA A 20 19.99 22.37 6.11
C ALA A 20 20.75 21.03 6.06
N GLN A 21 21.70 20.87 6.99
CA GLN A 21 22.55 19.68 7.07
C GLN A 21 22.05 18.66 8.09
N ARG A 22 21.08 19.02 8.91
CA ARG A 22 20.51 18.18 9.94
C ARG A 22 19.00 18.39 10.03
N VAL A 23 18.28 17.28 10.05
CA VAL A 23 16.84 17.25 10.32
C VAL A 23 16.59 16.38 11.55
N GLU A 24 15.80 16.90 12.48
CA GLU A 24 15.33 16.15 13.64
C GLU A 24 13.93 15.61 13.33
N CYS A 25 13.74 14.30 13.51
CA CYS A 25 12.53 13.60 13.16
C CYS A 25 12.26 12.43 14.11
N CYS A 26 11.06 11.87 14.05
CA CYS A 26 10.65 10.71 14.83
C CYS A 26 10.09 9.64 13.90
N LEU A 27 10.20 8.38 14.28
CA LEU A 27 9.66 7.27 13.52
C LEU A 27 8.13 7.41 13.44
N PHE A 28 7.58 7.36 12.23
CA PHE A 28 6.16 7.58 11.91
C PHE A 28 5.59 8.90 12.46
N GLY A 29 6.44 9.90 12.62
CA GLY A 29 6.03 11.22 13.11
C GLY A 29 5.58 11.24 14.57
N ASN A 30 5.89 10.21 15.36
CA ASN A 30 5.48 10.12 16.75
C ASN A 30 6.03 11.32 17.57
N GLY A 31 5.14 11.98 18.29
CA GLY A 31 5.49 13.16 19.06
C GLY A 31 4.27 13.79 19.72
N GLU A 32 4.48 14.89 20.40
CA GLU A 32 3.40 15.61 21.05
C GLU A 32 2.41 16.22 20.05
N ARG A 33 1.16 16.38 20.47
CA ARG A 33 0.08 17.05 19.73
C ARG A 33 -0.15 16.43 18.34
N THR A 34 0.12 17.13 17.26
CA THR A 34 -0.03 16.68 15.88
C THR A 34 1.14 15.84 15.36
N GLY A 35 2.15 15.63 16.21
CA GLY A 35 3.35 14.86 15.86
C GLY A 35 4.54 15.71 15.40
N ASN A 36 5.60 15.01 15.05
CA ASN A 36 6.85 15.55 14.51
C ASN A 36 7.02 15.15 13.04
N VAL A 37 8.16 15.50 12.44
CA VAL A 37 8.55 15.03 11.12
C VAL A 37 8.69 13.51 11.13
N ASP A 38 8.08 12.85 10.17
CA ASP A 38 8.22 11.41 10.00
C ASP A 38 9.55 11.07 9.32
N ALA A 39 10.40 10.33 10.03
CA ALA A 39 11.70 9.89 9.55
C ALA A 39 11.59 8.99 8.30
N VAL A 40 10.58 8.12 8.25
CA VAL A 40 10.34 7.21 7.12
C VAL A 40 10.03 7.99 5.86
N THR A 41 9.04 8.87 5.94
CA THR A 41 8.61 9.66 4.78
C THR A 41 9.73 10.54 4.27
N LEU A 42 10.45 11.25 5.16
CA LEU A 42 11.56 12.10 4.75
C LEU A 42 12.68 11.31 4.08
N ALA A 43 13.10 10.20 4.69
CA ALA A 43 14.18 9.37 4.15
C ALA A 43 13.82 8.74 2.80
N MET A 44 12.61 8.21 2.66
CA MET A 44 12.15 7.60 1.41
C MET A 44 11.96 8.64 0.29
N ASN A 45 11.55 9.85 0.63
CA ASN A 45 11.50 10.95 -0.34
C ASN A 45 12.90 11.35 -0.80
N LEU A 46 13.87 11.47 0.11
CA LEU A 46 15.27 11.72 -0.26
C LEU A 46 15.82 10.60 -1.15
N TYR A 47 15.57 9.35 -0.78
CA TYR A 47 15.96 8.19 -1.58
C TYR A 47 15.37 8.22 -2.99
N SER A 48 14.09 8.56 -3.13
CA SER A 48 13.45 8.69 -4.45
C SER A 48 14.05 9.79 -5.32
N HIS A 49 14.69 10.79 -4.70
CA HIS A 49 15.46 11.84 -5.38
C HIS A 49 16.92 11.46 -5.61
N GLY A 50 17.32 10.24 -5.30
CA GLY A 50 18.70 9.77 -5.49
C GLY A 50 19.66 10.17 -4.36
N VAL A 51 19.16 10.64 -3.22
CA VAL A 51 19.94 10.97 -2.03
C VAL A 51 19.83 9.84 -1.03
N ASP A 52 20.92 9.14 -0.76
CA ASP A 52 20.96 8.07 0.24
C ASP A 52 20.89 8.65 1.66
N PRO A 53 19.78 8.42 2.39
CA PRO A 53 19.60 8.94 3.75
C PRO A 53 20.43 8.19 4.80
N LYS A 54 21.15 7.12 4.44
CA LYS A 54 21.88 6.22 5.34
C LYS A 54 20.98 5.57 6.39
N LEU A 55 19.73 5.34 6.08
CA LEU A 55 18.74 4.62 6.88
C LEU A 55 18.23 3.42 6.10
N ASP A 56 18.04 2.31 6.79
CA ASP A 56 17.53 1.08 6.20
C ASP A 56 16.07 0.87 6.57
N PHE A 57 15.21 0.89 5.56
CA PHE A 57 13.77 0.61 5.66
C PHE A 57 13.37 -0.59 4.80
N SER A 58 14.32 -1.45 4.44
CA SER A 58 14.08 -2.62 3.60
C SER A 58 13.20 -3.70 4.25
N ASP A 59 12.95 -3.61 5.55
CA ASP A 59 11.97 -4.45 6.27
C ASP A 59 10.96 -3.58 7.03
N MET A 60 10.16 -2.85 6.30
CA MET A 60 9.11 -2.00 6.86
C MET A 60 8.09 -2.77 7.72
N PRO A 61 7.68 -4.00 7.38
CA PRO A 61 6.78 -4.78 8.24
C PRO A 61 7.30 -4.99 9.64
N ASP A 62 8.58 -5.37 9.82
CA ASP A 62 9.17 -5.56 11.16
C ASP A 62 9.33 -4.24 11.91
N ILE A 63 9.70 -3.17 11.22
CA ILE A 63 9.80 -1.83 11.79
C ILE A 63 8.42 -1.38 12.32
N CYS A 64 7.35 -1.57 11.54
CA CYS A 64 5.98 -1.27 11.96
C CYS A 64 5.57 -2.09 13.18
N ALA A 65 5.76 -3.41 13.13
CA ALA A 65 5.43 -4.31 14.23
C ALA A 65 6.19 -3.95 15.53
N THR A 66 7.46 -3.62 15.40
CA THR A 66 8.29 -3.20 16.53
C THR A 66 7.81 -1.86 17.12
N TYR A 67 7.50 -0.89 16.27
CA TYR A 67 6.96 0.40 16.70
C TYR A 67 5.64 0.22 17.47
N GLU A 68 4.67 -0.50 16.93
CA GLU A 68 3.37 -0.72 17.56
C GLU A 68 3.48 -1.48 18.87
N ARG A 69 4.35 -2.48 18.94
CA ARG A 69 4.63 -3.25 20.16
C ARG A 69 5.21 -2.38 21.27
N VAL A 70 6.15 -1.48 20.95
CA VAL A 70 6.84 -0.64 21.93
C VAL A 70 5.99 0.53 22.38
N THR A 71 5.37 1.22 21.44
CA THR A 71 4.60 2.44 21.74
C THR A 71 3.16 2.18 22.16
N ARG A 72 2.61 1.01 21.82
CA ARG A 72 1.18 0.67 21.91
C ARG A 72 0.28 1.60 21.10
N MET A 73 0.85 2.25 20.09
CA MET A 73 0.13 3.12 19.17
C MET A 73 0.06 2.44 17.81
N HIS A 74 -1.07 2.57 17.15
CA HIS A 74 -1.28 2.03 15.82
C HIS A 74 -0.81 3.00 14.74
N ILE A 75 -0.17 2.48 13.69
CA ILE A 75 0.23 3.27 12.53
C ILE A 75 -1.01 3.48 11.65
N TYR A 76 -1.30 4.74 11.34
CA TYR A 76 -2.44 5.09 10.49
C TYR A 76 -2.33 4.39 9.11
N GLU A 77 -3.43 3.82 8.64
CA GLU A 77 -3.47 2.96 7.45
C GLU A 77 -3.00 3.63 6.16
N ARG A 78 -3.01 4.96 6.12
CA ARG A 78 -2.57 5.76 4.96
C ARG A 78 -1.25 6.47 5.20
N THR A 79 -0.51 6.11 6.26
CA THR A 79 0.84 6.65 6.49
C THR A 79 1.71 6.35 5.27
N PRO A 80 2.39 7.33 4.69
CA PRO A 80 3.24 7.12 3.53
C PRO A 80 4.22 5.95 3.75
N TYR A 81 4.39 5.12 2.73
CA TYR A 81 5.25 3.93 2.71
C TYR A 81 4.87 2.80 3.68
N ALA A 82 4.49 3.12 4.91
CA ALA A 82 4.25 2.14 5.97
C ALA A 82 2.81 1.66 6.09
N GLY A 83 1.84 2.51 5.78
CA GLY A 83 0.43 2.24 5.98
C GLY A 83 -0.08 1.04 5.16
N GLN A 84 -1.03 0.32 5.71
CA GLN A 84 -1.60 -0.88 5.07
C GLN A 84 -2.28 -0.58 3.73
N LEU A 85 -2.83 0.63 3.56
CA LEU A 85 -3.57 1.04 2.36
C LEU A 85 -2.71 1.70 1.28
N VAL A 86 -1.42 1.91 1.53
CA VAL A 86 -0.55 2.68 0.62
C VAL A 86 -0.43 2.06 -0.77
N PHE A 87 -0.47 0.74 -0.85
CA PHE A 87 -0.42 0.00 -2.12
C PHE A 87 -1.77 -0.56 -2.54
N ALA A 88 -2.85 -0.24 -1.82
CA ALA A 88 -4.17 -0.75 -2.12
C ALA A 88 -4.84 0.02 -3.28
N ALA A 89 -5.44 -0.70 -4.20
CA ALA A 89 -6.26 -0.16 -5.26
C ALA A 89 -7.68 -0.70 -5.16
N PHE A 90 -8.68 0.20 -5.11
CA PHE A 90 -10.09 -0.18 -4.98
C PHE A 90 -10.85 -0.06 -6.31
N SER A 91 -10.46 0.89 -7.16
CA SER A 91 -11.10 1.09 -8.46
C SER A 91 -10.69 0.00 -9.44
N GLY A 92 -11.67 -0.59 -10.14
CA GLY A 92 -11.40 -1.62 -11.15
C GLY A 92 -10.51 -1.14 -12.29
N SER A 93 -10.57 0.14 -12.66
CA SER A 93 -9.68 0.71 -13.68
C SER A 93 -8.23 0.82 -13.20
N HIS A 94 -8.02 1.15 -11.92
CA HIS A 94 -6.67 1.19 -11.33
C HIS A 94 -6.08 -0.22 -11.22
N GLN A 95 -6.89 -1.18 -10.77
CA GLN A 95 -6.49 -2.59 -10.67
C GLN A 95 -6.08 -3.16 -12.04
N ASP A 96 -6.87 -2.89 -13.08
CA ASP A 96 -6.58 -3.31 -14.46
C ASP A 96 -5.29 -2.66 -14.99
N ALA A 97 -5.10 -1.36 -14.74
CA ALA A 97 -3.88 -0.66 -15.14
C ALA A 97 -2.62 -1.19 -14.44
N ILE A 98 -2.72 -1.49 -13.15
CA ILE A 98 -1.62 -2.09 -12.36
C ILE A 98 -1.28 -3.48 -12.91
N ALA A 99 -2.29 -4.33 -13.12
CA ALA A 99 -2.09 -5.69 -13.66
C ALA A 99 -1.41 -5.65 -15.04
N LYS A 100 -1.86 -4.77 -15.94
CA LYS A 100 -1.25 -4.56 -17.25
C LYS A 100 0.17 -4.03 -17.15
N GLY A 101 0.41 -3.07 -16.25
CA GLY A 101 1.74 -2.51 -16.01
C GLY A 101 2.74 -3.56 -15.53
N MET A 102 2.32 -4.43 -14.61
CA MET A 102 3.15 -5.53 -14.13
C MET A 102 3.44 -6.56 -15.22
N ALA A 103 2.43 -6.96 -16.01
CA ALA A 103 2.60 -7.87 -17.13
C ALA A 103 3.58 -7.29 -18.17
N TYR A 104 3.43 -6.02 -18.51
CA TYR A 104 4.29 -5.31 -19.46
C TYR A 104 5.75 -5.22 -19.00
N ARG A 105 5.98 -4.91 -17.70
CA ARG A 105 7.34 -4.94 -17.12
C ARG A 105 7.99 -6.31 -17.22
N LYS A 106 7.23 -7.36 -16.89
CA LYS A 106 7.70 -8.75 -16.95
C LYS A 106 8.07 -9.15 -18.39
N GLU A 107 7.26 -8.80 -19.36
CA GLU A 107 7.49 -9.10 -20.78
C GLU A 107 8.76 -8.41 -21.32
N ARG A 108 9.00 -7.17 -20.91
CA ARG A 108 10.17 -6.38 -21.34
C ARG A 108 11.43 -6.61 -20.53
N GLY A 109 11.35 -7.29 -19.39
CA GLY A 109 12.47 -7.44 -18.48
C GLY A 109 12.96 -6.09 -17.92
N GLU A 110 12.04 -5.14 -17.71
CA GLU A 110 12.39 -3.81 -17.20
C GLU A 110 12.86 -3.88 -15.74
N HIS A 111 14.08 -3.38 -15.48
CA HIS A 111 14.62 -3.27 -14.14
C HIS A 111 14.11 -2.05 -13.38
N ARG A 112 13.67 -1.01 -14.08
CA ARG A 112 13.10 0.18 -13.46
C ARG A 112 11.66 -0.07 -13.04
N TRP A 113 11.30 0.49 -11.88
CA TRP A 113 9.91 0.47 -11.46
C TRP A 113 9.09 1.47 -12.27
N THR A 114 8.11 0.96 -13.03
CA THR A 114 7.25 1.75 -13.93
C THR A 114 5.77 1.35 -13.79
N CYS A 115 5.38 0.86 -12.61
CA CYS A 115 4.00 0.42 -12.37
C CYS A 115 3.06 1.63 -12.24
N PRO A 116 1.91 1.67 -12.96
CA PRO A 116 0.90 2.70 -12.78
C PRO A 116 0.36 2.72 -11.34
N TYR A 117 0.05 3.92 -10.82
CA TYR A 117 -0.52 4.15 -9.49
C TYR A 117 0.32 3.73 -8.28
N ILE A 118 1.48 3.13 -8.50
CA ILE A 118 2.38 2.69 -7.43
C ILE A 118 3.74 3.32 -7.65
N PRO A 119 4.06 4.37 -6.88
CA PRO A 119 5.22 5.22 -7.15
C PRO A 119 6.57 4.58 -6.83
N ILE A 120 6.60 3.54 -5.99
CA ILE A 120 7.82 2.81 -5.63
C ILE A 120 7.61 1.30 -5.76
N ASP A 121 8.70 0.56 -5.90
CA ASP A 121 8.65 -0.90 -5.81
C ASP A 121 8.40 -1.30 -4.34
N PRO A 122 7.31 -2.03 -4.03
CA PRO A 122 7.07 -2.50 -2.66
C PRO A 122 8.21 -3.34 -2.09
N HIS A 123 8.98 -4.04 -2.94
CA HIS A 123 10.12 -4.84 -2.51
C HIS A 123 11.26 -4.00 -1.90
N ASP A 124 11.38 -2.72 -2.29
CA ASP A 124 12.38 -1.81 -1.71
C ASP A 124 12.17 -1.57 -0.21
N ILE A 125 10.97 -1.83 0.28
CA ILE A 125 10.61 -1.70 1.70
C ILE A 125 10.19 -3.03 2.33
N GLY A 126 10.58 -4.16 1.76
CA GLY A 126 10.29 -5.50 2.27
C GLY A 126 8.81 -5.90 2.20
N ARG A 127 8.01 -5.19 1.38
CA ARG A 127 6.62 -5.56 1.10
C ARG A 127 6.54 -6.31 -0.22
N THR A 128 5.58 -7.18 -0.35
CA THR A 128 5.31 -7.87 -1.60
C THR A 128 4.16 -7.19 -2.33
N TYR A 129 4.16 -7.34 -3.65
CA TYR A 129 3.09 -6.91 -4.51
C TYR A 129 2.02 -8.00 -4.60
N ASP A 130 1.61 -8.53 -3.46
CA ASP A 130 0.64 -9.60 -3.37
C ASP A 130 -0.80 -9.06 -3.33
N ALA A 131 -1.75 -9.96 -3.31
CA ALA A 131 -3.17 -9.69 -3.31
C ALA A 131 -3.67 -8.70 -2.24
N ASP A 132 -2.89 -8.45 -1.20
CA ASP A 132 -3.17 -7.43 -0.19
C ASP A 132 -3.26 -6.02 -0.77
N VAL A 133 -2.67 -5.80 -1.94
CA VAL A 133 -2.73 -4.52 -2.66
C VAL A 133 -4.08 -4.34 -3.36
N ILE A 134 -4.70 -5.42 -3.82
CA ILE A 134 -6.00 -5.39 -4.49
C ILE A 134 -7.08 -5.82 -3.50
N ARG A 135 -7.71 -4.84 -2.86
CA ARG A 135 -8.89 -5.09 -2.03
C ARG A 135 -10.14 -5.14 -2.88
N ILE A 136 -10.94 -6.18 -2.69
CA ILE A 136 -12.21 -6.36 -3.39
C ILE A 136 -13.33 -5.77 -2.55
N ASN A 137 -14.07 -4.84 -3.13
CA ASN A 137 -15.26 -4.23 -2.55
C ASN A 137 -16.35 -4.04 -3.63
N SER A 138 -17.45 -3.39 -3.29
CA SER A 138 -18.55 -3.10 -4.21
C SER A 138 -18.13 -2.25 -5.44
N GLN A 139 -17.00 -1.57 -5.39
CA GLN A 139 -16.45 -0.77 -6.49
C GLN A 139 -15.48 -1.57 -7.37
N SER A 140 -15.10 -2.78 -6.97
CA SER A 140 -14.16 -3.61 -7.73
C SER A 140 -14.84 -4.23 -8.95
N GLY A 141 -14.25 -4.00 -10.11
CA GLY A 141 -14.73 -4.55 -11.36
C GLY A 141 -14.27 -6.00 -11.62
N LYS A 142 -14.82 -6.62 -12.68
CA LYS A 142 -14.49 -7.99 -13.12
C LYS A 142 -12.99 -8.24 -13.35
N GLY A 143 -12.23 -7.19 -13.69
CA GLY A 143 -10.78 -7.29 -13.90
C GLY A 143 -10.01 -7.53 -12.60
N GLY A 144 -10.34 -6.79 -11.53
CA GLY A 144 -9.69 -6.95 -10.23
C GLY A 144 -9.95 -8.31 -9.60
N ILE A 145 -11.19 -8.79 -9.68
CA ILE A 145 -11.57 -10.10 -9.16
C ILE A 145 -10.83 -11.22 -9.93
N GLY A 146 -10.77 -11.11 -11.26
CA GLY A 146 -10.03 -12.06 -12.08
C GLY A 146 -8.56 -12.13 -11.75
N PHE A 147 -7.93 -10.96 -11.52
CA PHE A 147 -6.52 -10.88 -11.15
C PHE A 147 -6.24 -11.52 -9.79
N VAL A 148 -7.04 -11.21 -8.76
CA VAL A 148 -6.87 -11.79 -7.42
C VAL A 148 -7.02 -13.31 -7.44
N LEU A 149 -7.99 -13.84 -8.18
CA LEU A 149 -8.18 -15.28 -8.31
C LEU A 149 -7.00 -15.97 -9.01
N GLU A 150 -6.45 -15.33 -10.04
CA GLU A 150 -5.31 -15.86 -10.76
C GLU A 150 -4.04 -15.86 -9.90
N GLN A 151 -3.78 -14.76 -9.17
CA GLN A 151 -2.58 -14.62 -8.34
C GLN A 151 -2.63 -15.49 -7.07
N ASN A 152 -3.76 -15.51 -6.37
CA ASN A 152 -3.84 -16.19 -5.07
C ASN A 152 -4.22 -17.66 -5.17
N PHE A 153 -4.99 -18.03 -6.19
CA PHE A 153 -5.55 -19.38 -6.32
C PHE A 153 -5.19 -20.06 -7.63
N GLY A 154 -4.50 -19.38 -8.53
CA GLY A 154 -4.14 -19.92 -9.85
C GLY A 154 -5.34 -20.12 -10.80
N TYR A 155 -6.51 -19.54 -10.49
CA TYR A 155 -7.72 -19.73 -11.29
C TYR A 155 -7.83 -18.67 -12.40
N ASN A 156 -7.58 -19.07 -13.64
CA ASN A 156 -7.82 -18.23 -14.80
C ASN A 156 -9.24 -18.49 -15.34
N LEU A 157 -10.21 -17.71 -14.85
CA LEU A 157 -11.61 -17.87 -15.21
C LEU A 157 -11.95 -17.27 -16.58
N PRO A 158 -12.83 -17.91 -17.37
CA PRO A 158 -13.37 -17.33 -18.59
C PRO A 158 -14.07 -15.98 -18.33
N PRO A 159 -14.10 -15.05 -19.32
CA PRO A 159 -14.65 -13.70 -19.14
C PRO A 159 -16.07 -13.64 -18.58
N LYS A 160 -16.95 -14.54 -19.02
CA LYS A 160 -18.34 -14.62 -18.51
C LYS A 160 -18.42 -15.05 -17.05
N MET A 161 -17.55 -15.96 -16.62
CA MET A 161 -17.47 -16.38 -15.21
C MET A 161 -16.89 -15.28 -14.32
N ARG A 162 -15.86 -14.55 -14.79
CA ARG A 162 -15.34 -13.37 -14.08
C ARG A 162 -16.41 -12.31 -13.87
N GLU A 163 -17.28 -12.10 -14.87
CA GLU A 163 -18.37 -11.15 -14.80
C GLU A 163 -19.45 -11.59 -13.80
N ALA A 164 -19.90 -12.84 -13.87
CA ALA A 164 -20.91 -13.39 -12.95
C ALA A 164 -20.41 -13.36 -11.50
N LEU A 165 -19.16 -13.73 -11.27
CA LEU A 165 -18.53 -13.65 -9.95
C LEU A 165 -18.42 -12.20 -9.47
N GLY A 166 -18.11 -11.26 -10.35
CA GLY A 166 -18.08 -9.83 -10.06
C GLY A 166 -19.40 -9.32 -9.51
N TYR A 167 -20.52 -9.71 -10.12
CA TYR A 167 -21.85 -9.37 -9.61
C TYR A 167 -22.15 -9.99 -8.25
N LYS A 168 -21.76 -11.23 -8.04
CA LYS A 168 -21.97 -11.93 -6.77
C LYS A 168 -21.16 -11.28 -5.64
N VAL A 169 -19.88 -11.02 -5.85
CA VAL A 169 -19.00 -10.32 -4.89
C VAL A 169 -19.54 -8.93 -4.56
N LYS A 170 -19.97 -8.18 -5.57
CA LYS A 170 -20.61 -6.88 -5.36
C LYS A 170 -21.84 -6.99 -4.48
N SER A 171 -22.75 -7.92 -4.78
CA SER A 171 -23.95 -8.15 -4.00
C SER A 171 -23.66 -8.46 -2.53
N VAL A 172 -22.67 -9.32 -2.25
CA VAL A 172 -22.26 -9.66 -0.89
C VAL A 172 -21.66 -8.44 -0.19
N SER A 173 -20.76 -7.71 -0.83
CA SER A 173 -20.14 -6.51 -0.26
C SER A 173 -21.16 -5.40 0.03
N ASP A 174 -22.13 -5.21 -0.86
CA ASP A 174 -23.21 -4.22 -0.66
C ASP A 174 -24.14 -4.57 0.51
N HIS A 175 -24.34 -5.86 0.79
CA HIS A 175 -25.15 -6.32 1.92
C HIS A 175 -24.39 -6.27 3.26
N SER A 176 -23.13 -6.65 3.26
CA SER A 176 -22.31 -6.70 4.47
C SER A 176 -21.75 -5.33 4.87
N HIS A 177 -21.76 -4.35 3.97
CA HIS A 177 -21.11 -3.03 4.11
C HIS A 177 -19.61 -3.11 4.43
N ASN A 178 -18.98 -4.28 4.24
CA ASN A 178 -17.59 -4.54 4.51
C ASN A 178 -16.78 -4.62 3.22
N CYS A 179 -15.54 -4.16 3.29
CA CYS A 179 -14.54 -4.47 2.28
C CYS A 179 -14.17 -5.95 2.44
N LEU A 180 -14.39 -6.76 1.42
CA LEU A 180 -13.97 -8.15 1.42
C LEU A 180 -12.45 -8.19 1.25
N LEU A 181 -11.74 -8.37 2.36
CA LEU A 181 -10.32 -8.71 2.36
C LEU A 181 -10.20 -10.18 1.92
N TYR A 182 -9.46 -10.43 0.88
CA TYR A 182 -9.23 -11.80 0.38
C TYR A 182 -8.08 -12.51 1.14
N THR A 183 -7.89 -12.18 2.41
CA THR A 183 -6.99 -12.88 3.31
C THR A 183 -7.79 -13.43 4.48
N SER A 184 -7.54 -14.63 4.91
CA SER A 184 -8.04 -15.39 6.07
C SER A 184 -9.50 -15.20 6.52
N ASP A 185 -10.03 -13.98 6.61
CA ASP A 185 -11.39 -13.73 7.13
C ASP A 185 -12.50 -14.17 6.17
N ALA A 186 -12.29 -14.08 4.85
CA ALA A 186 -13.27 -14.55 3.87
C ALA A 186 -13.39 -16.08 3.83
N ALA A 187 -12.35 -16.79 4.28
CA ALA A 187 -12.38 -18.25 4.40
C ALA A 187 -13.13 -18.70 5.66
N ASP A 188 -13.15 -17.90 6.70
CA ASP A 188 -13.85 -18.20 7.95
C ASP A 188 -15.34 -17.89 7.85
N GLU A 189 -15.74 -16.79 7.18
CA GLU A 189 -17.16 -16.52 6.90
C GLU A 189 -17.79 -17.53 5.93
N ALA A 190 -17.04 -18.04 4.97
CA ALA A 190 -17.52 -19.09 4.06
C ALA A 190 -17.75 -20.44 4.77
N ARG A 191 -17.14 -20.66 5.94
CA ARG A 191 -17.37 -21.86 6.79
C ARG A 191 -18.54 -21.71 7.76
N SER A 192 -19.05 -20.51 7.96
CA SER A 192 -20.16 -20.25 8.91
C SER A 192 -21.54 -20.28 8.25
N VAL A 193 -21.65 -20.66 6.97
CA VAL A 193 -22.90 -20.82 6.23
C VAL A 193 -23.10 -22.31 5.94
N ASP A 194 -23.39 -23.07 6.97
CA ASP A 194 -24.08 -24.38 6.95
C ASP A 194 -25.36 -24.30 7.81
#